data_8ba5609eeb59230bf9900b36522d557f
#
_entry.id   8ba5609eeb59230bf9900b36522d557f
#
_cell.length_a   1.000
_cell.length_b   1.000
_cell.length_c   1.000
_cell.angle_alpha   90.00
_cell.angle_beta   90.00
_cell.angle_gamma   90.00
#
_symmetry.space_group_name_H-M   'P 1'
#
loop_
_entity.id
_entity.type
_entity.pdbx_description
1 polymer ?
#
loop_
_entity_poly.entity_id
_entity_poly.type
_entity_poly.pdbx_seq_one_letter_code
_entity_poly.pdbx_strand_id
1 'polypeptide(L)'
;PWLVQMGQDRGGLYSYERLENLVGLKYHNADRIHPEWQRLTVGDVVRLVPPGWLGRRDGLALPVAQIIEGQSIVLRQQPPQFAFDAVWSFHVMPRWEDRCRLLVRSRSRMRQPGEVLGAELAGPVMALMTRGLLLGIKRRAEQAWRVNRPPA
;
A
#
# COMPACT_ATOMS: atom_id res chain seq x y z
N PRO A 1 -6.43 5.15 9.69
CA PRO A 1 -7.09 3.81 9.72
C PRO A 1 -6.96 3.06 8.40
N TRP A 2 -7.30 3.66 7.22
CA TRP A 2 -7.28 2.97 5.92
C TRP A 2 -5.90 2.43 5.53
N LEU A 3 -4.83 3.16 5.78
CA LEU A 3 -3.45 2.72 5.53
C LEU A 3 -3.03 1.56 6.43
N VAL A 4 -3.48 1.56 7.69
CA VAL A 4 -3.11 0.54 8.69
C VAL A 4 -3.66 -0.83 8.30
N GLN A 5 -4.85 -0.91 7.70
CA GLN A 5 -5.47 -2.17 7.28
C GLN A 5 -5.13 -2.58 5.83
N MET A 6 -4.23 -1.87 5.15
CA MET A 6 -3.82 -2.19 3.79
C MET A 6 -3.09 -3.54 3.71
N GLY A 7 -3.29 -4.27 2.63
CA GLY A 7 -2.62 -5.55 2.37
C GLY A 7 -3.54 -6.57 1.70
N GLN A 8 -2.95 -7.52 0.98
CA GLN A 8 -3.65 -8.53 0.18
C GLN A 8 -4.56 -9.45 1.04
N ASP A 9 -4.11 -9.83 2.23
CA ASP A 9 -4.88 -10.67 3.16
C ASP A 9 -5.71 -9.85 4.17
N ARG A 10 -5.87 -8.55 3.92
CA ARG A 10 -6.54 -7.57 4.79
C ARG A 10 -7.45 -6.68 3.96
N GLY A 11 -7.36 -5.38 4.11
CA GLY A 11 -8.21 -4.41 3.41
C GLY A 11 -7.92 -4.17 1.94
N GLY A 12 -7.05 -4.96 1.30
CA GLY A 12 -6.65 -4.76 -0.09
C GLY A 12 -5.71 -3.57 -0.28
N LEU A 13 -5.54 -3.16 -1.53
CA LEU A 13 -4.75 -1.96 -1.88
C LEU A 13 -5.64 -0.77 -2.32
N TYR A 14 -6.97 -0.92 -2.24
CA TYR A 14 -7.95 0.10 -2.63
C TYR A 14 -7.85 0.57 -4.08
N SER A 15 -7.20 -0.24 -4.92
CA SER A 15 -6.90 0.04 -6.31
C SER A 15 -7.95 -0.59 -7.26
N TYR A 16 -7.53 -1.11 -8.38
CA TYR A 16 -8.41 -1.65 -9.43
C TYR A 16 -8.66 -3.16 -9.21
N GLU A 17 -9.43 -3.52 -8.19
CA GLU A 17 -9.69 -4.90 -7.76
C GLU A 17 -10.02 -5.86 -8.91
N ARG A 18 -10.90 -5.45 -9.84
CA ARG A 18 -11.29 -6.30 -10.97
C ARG A 18 -10.11 -6.59 -11.91
N LEU A 19 -9.30 -5.57 -12.19
CA LEU A 19 -8.12 -5.70 -13.04
C LEU A 19 -7.02 -6.52 -12.35
N GLU A 20 -6.82 -6.28 -11.08
CA GLU A 20 -5.85 -7.00 -10.24
C GLU A 20 -6.21 -8.48 -10.13
N ASN A 21 -7.49 -8.79 -9.97
CA ASN A 21 -7.98 -10.16 -9.88
C ASN A 21 -7.97 -10.89 -11.22
N LEU A 22 -8.13 -10.17 -12.33
CA LEU A 22 -7.95 -10.72 -13.68
C LEU A 22 -6.53 -11.26 -13.90
N VAL A 23 -5.53 -10.61 -13.30
CA VAL A 23 -4.13 -11.07 -13.35
C VAL A 23 -3.74 -11.96 -12.15
N GLY A 24 -4.70 -12.42 -11.37
CA GLY A 24 -4.52 -13.43 -10.32
C GLY A 24 -4.01 -12.92 -8.97
N LEU A 25 -4.10 -11.61 -8.69
CA LEU A 25 -3.66 -11.03 -7.42
C LEU A 25 -4.60 -11.30 -6.25
N LYS A 26 -5.86 -11.68 -6.51
CA LYS A 26 -6.86 -12.08 -5.50
C LYS A 26 -7.08 -11.01 -4.42
N TYR A 27 -7.18 -9.74 -4.80
CA TYR A 27 -7.51 -8.68 -3.89
C TYR A 27 -8.99 -8.61 -3.57
N HIS A 28 -9.27 -8.19 -2.35
CA HIS A 28 -10.60 -7.76 -1.93
C HIS A 28 -10.47 -6.43 -1.19
N ASN A 29 -11.00 -5.37 -1.78
CA ASN A 29 -10.88 -4.03 -1.20
C ASN A 29 -11.96 -3.80 -0.15
N ALA A 30 -11.56 -3.64 1.11
CA ALA A 30 -12.48 -3.33 2.19
C ALA A 30 -13.24 -2.01 1.95
N ASP A 31 -14.52 -2.01 2.27
CA ASP A 31 -15.43 -0.86 2.20
C ASP A 31 -15.59 -0.12 3.54
N ARG A 32 -15.13 -0.74 4.64
CA ARG A 32 -15.22 -0.23 6.01
C ARG A 32 -13.89 -0.42 6.76
N ILE A 33 -13.79 0.24 7.91
CA ILE A 33 -12.69 0.02 8.85
C ILE A 33 -12.98 -1.26 9.65
N HIS A 34 -12.03 -2.17 9.66
CA HIS A 34 -12.03 -3.41 10.40
C HIS A 34 -11.20 -3.26 11.66
N PRO A 35 -11.78 -3.34 12.87
CA PRO A 35 -11.06 -3.18 14.12
C PRO A 35 -9.91 -4.16 14.29
N GLU A 36 -10.09 -5.40 13.82
CA GLU A 36 -9.09 -6.46 13.86
C GLU A 36 -7.83 -6.16 13.04
N TRP A 37 -7.93 -5.27 12.06
CA TRP A 37 -6.80 -4.87 11.19
C TRP A 37 -6.16 -3.54 11.58
N GLN A 38 -6.58 -2.94 12.69
CA GLN A 38 -6.03 -1.65 13.13
C GLN A 38 -4.77 -1.77 13.99
N ARG A 39 -4.33 -2.99 14.29
CA ARG A 39 -3.14 -3.26 15.09
C ARG A 39 -1.95 -3.61 14.18
N LEU A 40 -1.41 -2.61 13.49
CA LEU A 40 -0.19 -2.76 12.71
C LEU A 40 0.99 -2.23 13.52
N THR A 41 2.04 -3.05 13.68
CA THR A 41 3.22 -2.71 14.46
C THR A 41 4.50 -2.86 13.64
N VAL A 42 5.60 -2.29 14.11
CA VAL A 42 6.92 -2.49 13.50
C VAL A 42 7.30 -3.97 13.57
N GLY A 43 7.74 -4.52 12.45
CA GLY A 43 8.04 -5.94 12.28
C GLY A 43 6.90 -6.75 11.63
N ASP A 44 5.66 -6.28 11.70
CA ASP A 44 4.57 -6.89 10.94
C ASP A 44 4.83 -6.84 9.42
N VAL A 45 4.13 -7.68 8.67
CA VAL A 45 4.34 -7.81 7.24
C VAL A 45 3.06 -7.44 6.49
N VAL A 46 3.19 -6.50 5.56
CA VAL A 46 2.13 -6.14 4.62
C VAL A 46 2.33 -6.90 3.30
N ARG A 47 1.44 -7.83 3.01
CA ARG A 47 1.50 -8.61 1.76
C ARG A 47 0.92 -7.81 0.61
N LEU A 48 1.67 -7.74 -0.49
CA LEU A 48 1.26 -7.06 -1.72
C LEU A 48 0.92 -8.03 -2.85
N VAL A 49 1.54 -9.20 -2.86
CA VAL A 49 1.32 -10.21 -3.91
C VAL A 49 1.21 -11.57 -3.25
N PRO A 50 0.22 -12.39 -3.62
CA PRO A 50 0.05 -13.70 -3.02
C PRO A 50 1.20 -14.65 -3.35
N PRO A 51 1.48 -15.64 -2.48
CA PRO A 51 2.40 -16.73 -2.79
C PRO A 51 1.99 -17.44 -4.08
N GLY A 52 3.00 -17.85 -4.87
CA GLY A 52 2.80 -18.57 -6.13
C GLY A 52 2.51 -17.69 -7.35
N TRP A 53 2.22 -16.41 -7.17
CA TRP A 53 1.93 -15.51 -8.31
C TRP A 53 3.15 -15.34 -9.22
N LEU A 54 2.95 -15.58 -10.53
CA LEU A 54 4.01 -15.59 -11.54
C LEU A 54 5.24 -16.42 -11.14
N GLY A 55 5.03 -17.56 -10.46
CA GLY A 55 6.10 -18.47 -10.04
C GLY A 55 6.89 -18.02 -8.80
N ARG A 56 6.53 -16.90 -8.17
CA ARG A 56 7.18 -16.42 -6.94
C ARG A 56 6.64 -17.19 -5.73
N ARG A 57 7.43 -18.09 -5.17
CA ARG A 57 7.02 -18.96 -4.05
C ARG A 57 6.42 -18.19 -2.88
N ASP A 58 7.05 -17.09 -2.48
CA ASP A 58 6.68 -16.33 -1.29
C ASP A 58 5.82 -15.09 -1.61
N GLY A 59 5.52 -14.86 -2.90
CA GLY A 59 4.85 -13.65 -3.34
C GLY A 59 5.69 -12.39 -3.13
N LEU A 60 5.05 -11.29 -2.76
CA LEU A 60 5.71 -10.05 -2.37
C LEU A 60 5.09 -9.52 -1.09
N ALA A 61 5.91 -9.37 -0.07
CA ALA A 61 5.52 -8.83 1.23
C ALA A 61 6.58 -7.84 1.72
N LEU A 62 6.13 -6.77 2.36
CA LEU A 62 6.99 -5.70 2.87
C LEU A 62 6.86 -5.62 4.39
N PRO A 63 7.96 -5.84 5.14
CA PRO A 63 7.98 -5.58 6.57
C PRO A 63 7.72 -4.11 6.89
N VAL A 64 7.00 -3.87 7.96
CA VAL A 64 6.82 -2.55 8.54
C VAL A 64 8.10 -2.14 9.26
N ALA A 65 8.79 -1.16 8.72
CA ALA A 65 10.05 -0.65 9.28
C ALA A 65 9.82 0.48 10.28
N GLN A 66 8.76 1.28 10.09
CA GLN A 66 8.42 2.40 10.97
C GLN A 66 6.94 2.72 10.90
N ILE A 67 6.36 3.07 12.03
CA ILE A 67 5.04 3.70 12.14
C ILE A 67 5.16 4.92 13.04
N ILE A 68 4.65 6.04 12.57
CA ILE A 68 4.38 7.24 13.38
C ILE A 68 2.88 7.46 13.28
N GLU A 69 2.18 7.27 14.39
CA GLU A 69 0.73 7.33 14.44
C GLU A 69 0.19 8.66 13.89
N GLY A 70 -0.83 8.59 13.06
CA GLY A 70 -1.41 9.77 12.39
C GLY A 70 -0.53 10.41 11.31
N GLN A 71 0.73 10.03 11.17
CA GLN A 71 1.69 10.72 10.30
C GLN A 71 2.26 9.86 9.19
N SER A 72 2.82 8.68 9.50
CA SER A 72 3.49 7.89 8.47
C SER A 72 3.57 6.39 8.75
N ILE A 73 3.62 5.62 7.66
CA ILE A 73 3.95 4.19 7.64
C ILE A 73 5.08 4.00 6.62
N VAL A 74 6.14 3.32 7.03
CA VAL A 74 7.28 2.97 6.17
C VAL A 74 7.39 1.46 6.11
N LEU A 75 7.30 0.92 4.90
CA LEU A 75 7.51 -0.48 4.59
C LEU A 75 8.86 -0.63 3.90
N ARG A 76 9.67 -1.61 4.31
CA ARG A 76 11.01 -1.79 3.76
C ARG A 76 11.38 -3.25 3.61
N GLN A 77 11.90 -3.60 2.44
CA GLN A 77 12.66 -4.83 2.20
C GLN A 77 14.14 -4.51 2.07
N GLN A 78 14.99 -5.37 2.56
CA GLN A 78 16.44 -5.24 2.35
C GLN A 78 17.12 -6.61 2.38
N PRO A 79 18.22 -6.82 1.60
CA PRO A 79 19.07 -7.99 1.74
C PRO A 79 19.70 -8.08 3.14
N PRO A 80 20.05 -9.31 3.62
CA PRO A 80 19.93 -10.59 2.89
C PRO A 80 18.56 -11.26 2.97
N GLN A 81 17.64 -10.79 3.83
CA GLN A 81 16.34 -11.44 4.05
C GLN A 81 15.42 -11.37 2.82
N PHE A 82 15.62 -10.36 1.97
CA PHE A 82 14.82 -10.14 0.77
C PHE A 82 15.71 -9.92 -0.46
N ALA A 83 15.20 -10.30 -1.63
CA ALA A 83 15.94 -10.19 -2.89
C ALA A 83 16.18 -8.72 -3.33
N PHE A 84 15.37 -7.79 -2.85
CA PHE A 84 15.41 -6.39 -3.26
C PHE A 84 15.65 -5.46 -2.06
N ASP A 85 16.29 -4.33 -2.30
CA ASP A 85 16.32 -3.20 -1.38
C ASP A 85 15.29 -2.17 -1.84
N ALA A 86 14.12 -2.21 -1.22
CA ALA A 86 12.99 -1.38 -1.59
C ALA A 86 12.33 -0.75 -0.38
N VAL A 87 11.93 0.50 -0.52
CA VAL A 87 11.18 1.26 0.49
C VAL A 87 9.90 1.77 -0.14
N TRP A 88 8.79 1.56 0.55
CA TRP A 88 7.50 2.13 0.22
C TRP A 88 6.95 2.86 1.43
N SER A 89 6.75 4.17 1.31
CA SER A 89 6.36 5.00 2.44
C SER A 89 5.13 5.83 2.15
N PHE A 90 4.31 5.98 3.17
CA PHE A 90 3.06 6.73 3.17
C PHE A 90 3.16 7.82 4.22
N HIS A 91 2.89 9.07 3.84
CA HIS A 91 2.95 10.22 4.74
C HIS A 91 1.63 10.99 4.65
N VAL A 92 1.01 11.21 5.81
CA VAL A 92 -0.19 12.04 5.95
C VAL A 92 0.27 13.41 6.44
N MET A 93 0.11 14.40 5.60
CA MET A 93 0.54 15.78 5.88
C MET A 93 -0.70 16.66 6.10
N PRO A 94 -0.88 17.25 7.26
CA PRO A 94 -1.93 18.24 7.48
C PRO A 94 -1.79 19.41 6.51
N ARG A 95 -2.91 19.92 6.01
CA ARG A 95 -2.93 21.07 5.08
C ARG A 95 -3.70 22.24 5.64
N TRP A 96 -4.93 22.00 6.08
CA TRP A 96 -5.83 22.94 6.74
C TRP A 96 -6.57 22.17 7.83
N GLU A 97 -7.43 22.82 8.57
CA GLU A 97 -8.12 22.24 9.73
C GLU A 97 -8.88 20.93 9.41
N ASP A 98 -9.45 20.83 8.19
CA ASP A 98 -10.29 19.72 7.76
C ASP A 98 -9.65 18.86 6.64
N ARG A 99 -8.41 19.15 6.22
CA ARG A 99 -7.77 18.51 5.07
C ARG A 99 -6.37 18.02 5.34
N CYS A 100 -6.04 16.89 4.73
CA CYS A 100 -4.68 16.37 4.71
C CYS A 100 -4.29 15.97 3.29
N ARG A 101 -2.99 15.87 3.07
CA ARG A 101 -2.41 15.34 1.83
C ARG A 101 -1.77 14.00 2.15
N LEU A 102 -2.17 12.96 1.41
CA LEU A 102 -1.47 11.68 1.40
C LEU A 102 -0.35 11.72 0.35
N LEU A 103 0.88 11.53 0.79
CA LEU A 103 2.05 11.41 -0.05
C LEU A 103 2.54 9.97 -0.02
N VAL A 104 2.73 9.37 -1.19
CA VAL A 104 3.31 8.04 -1.34
C VAL A 104 4.66 8.16 -2.04
N ARG A 105 5.66 7.49 -1.52
CA ARG A 105 7.00 7.41 -2.12
C ARG A 105 7.43 5.95 -2.22
N SER A 106 7.92 5.57 -3.39
CA SER A 106 8.56 4.28 -3.63
C SER A 106 10.00 4.51 -4.07
N ARG A 107 10.91 3.74 -3.48
CA ARG A 107 12.32 3.72 -3.88
C ARG A 107 12.78 2.28 -3.94
N SER A 108 13.50 1.93 -4.98
CA SER A 108 14.18 0.64 -5.12
C SER A 108 15.63 0.87 -5.53
N ARG A 109 16.53 0.17 -4.87
CA ARG A 109 17.94 0.19 -5.25
C ARG A 109 18.17 -0.87 -6.31
N MET A 110 18.50 -0.44 -7.50
CA MET A 110 18.83 -1.30 -8.63
C MET A 110 20.35 -1.52 -8.69
N ARG A 111 20.75 -2.76 -8.81
CA ARG A 111 22.18 -3.14 -8.84
C ARG A 111 22.61 -3.73 -10.19
N GLN A 112 21.63 -4.14 -11.00
CA GLN A 112 21.89 -4.80 -12.28
C GLN A 112 21.13 -4.09 -13.42
N PRO A 113 21.69 -4.03 -14.64
CA PRO A 113 21.02 -3.41 -15.79
C PRO A 113 19.64 -4.00 -16.09
N GLY A 114 19.46 -5.32 -15.89
CA GLY A 114 18.17 -5.99 -16.08
C GLY A 114 17.07 -5.53 -15.12
N GLU A 115 17.44 -5.13 -13.90
CA GLU A 115 16.52 -4.56 -12.92
C GLU A 115 16.01 -3.18 -13.37
N VAL A 116 16.89 -2.39 -13.99
CA VAL A 116 16.52 -1.08 -14.56
C VAL A 116 15.51 -1.26 -15.68
N LEU A 117 15.80 -2.15 -16.62
CA LEU A 117 14.87 -2.44 -17.73
C LEU A 117 13.54 -2.96 -17.22
N GLY A 118 13.54 -3.87 -16.25
CA GLY A 118 12.33 -4.37 -15.61
C GLY A 118 11.52 -3.27 -14.93
N ALA A 119 12.18 -2.32 -14.26
CA ALA A 119 11.53 -1.19 -13.61
C ALA A 119 10.90 -0.22 -14.64
N GLU A 120 11.59 0.06 -15.74
CA GLU A 120 11.06 0.90 -16.84
C GLU A 120 9.81 0.29 -17.46
N LEU A 121 9.82 -1.01 -17.71
CA LEU A 121 8.66 -1.74 -18.26
C LEU A 121 7.50 -1.80 -17.28
N ALA A 122 7.77 -1.97 -15.98
CA ALA A 122 6.75 -2.02 -14.93
C ALA A 122 6.24 -0.63 -14.50
N GLY A 123 6.98 0.43 -14.79
CA GLY A 123 6.71 1.80 -14.36
C GLY A 123 5.28 2.28 -14.63
N PRO A 124 4.75 2.19 -15.85
CA PRO A 124 3.38 2.61 -16.18
C PRO A 124 2.32 1.85 -15.38
N VAL A 125 2.49 0.54 -15.21
CA VAL A 125 1.57 -0.29 -14.42
C VAL A 125 1.61 0.13 -12.95
N MET A 126 2.80 0.31 -12.38
CA MET A 126 2.99 0.75 -10.99
C MET A 126 2.42 2.16 -10.76
N ALA A 127 2.56 3.06 -11.73
CA ALA A 127 1.97 4.40 -11.67
C ALA A 127 0.43 4.34 -11.66
N LEU A 128 -0.16 3.50 -12.52
CA LEU A 128 -1.61 3.27 -12.56
C LEU A 128 -2.12 2.69 -11.24
N MET A 129 -1.45 1.68 -10.71
CA MET A 129 -1.80 1.05 -9.43
C MET A 129 -1.71 2.05 -8.26
N THR A 130 -0.64 2.83 -8.20
CA THR A 130 -0.45 3.87 -7.18
C THR A 130 -1.54 4.94 -7.29
N ARG A 131 -1.91 5.35 -8.51
CA ARG A 131 -3.03 6.28 -8.73
C ARG A 131 -4.35 5.68 -8.22
N GLY A 132 -4.63 4.42 -8.53
CA GLY A 132 -5.82 3.71 -8.05
C GLY A 132 -5.89 3.68 -6.53
N LEU A 133 -4.79 3.28 -5.88
CA LEU A 133 -4.64 3.26 -4.43
C LEU A 133 -4.94 4.64 -3.81
N LEU A 134 -4.30 5.70 -4.30
CA LEU A 134 -4.50 7.05 -3.78
C LEU A 134 -5.96 7.52 -3.91
N LEU A 135 -6.59 7.29 -5.07
CA LEU A 135 -7.98 7.63 -5.30
C LEU A 135 -8.95 6.77 -4.47
N GLY A 136 -8.61 5.50 -4.27
CA GLY A 136 -9.39 4.57 -3.46
C GLY A 136 -9.38 4.96 -1.98
N ILE A 137 -8.22 5.30 -1.42
CA ILE A 137 -8.09 5.80 -0.04
C ILE A 137 -8.81 7.14 0.11
N LYS A 138 -8.60 8.07 -0.84
CA LYS A 138 -9.27 9.37 -0.81
C LYS A 138 -10.79 9.23 -0.71
N ARG A 139 -11.39 8.46 -1.62
CA ARG A 139 -12.86 8.24 -1.64
C ARG A 139 -13.38 7.71 -0.31
N ARG A 140 -12.71 6.70 0.26
CA ARG A 140 -13.11 6.09 1.53
C ARG A 140 -12.95 7.03 2.72
N ALA A 141 -11.86 7.77 2.77
CA ALA A 141 -11.62 8.76 3.82
C ALA A 141 -12.66 9.89 3.78
N GLU A 142 -12.95 10.43 2.60
CA GLU A 142 -13.96 11.49 2.44
C GLU A 142 -15.39 10.99 2.72
N GLN A 143 -15.71 9.76 2.34
CA GLN A 143 -17.00 9.15 2.65
C GLN A 143 -17.17 8.95 4.17
N ALA A 144 -16.18 8.40 4.83
CA ALA A 144 -16.17 8.22 6.28
C ALA A 144 -16.31 9.56 7.03
N TRP A 145 -15.64 10.60 6.52
CA TRP A 145 -15.76 11.96 7.07
C TRP A 145 -17.18 12.52 6.95
N ARG A 146 -17.82 12.36 5.78
CA ARG A 146 -19.19 12.84 5.55
C ARG A 146 -20.21 12.16 6.48
N VAL A 147 -20.05 10.86 6.73
CA VAL A 147 -20.95 10.08 7.60
C VAL A 147 -20.77 10.47 9.07
N ASN A 148 -19.55 10.78 9.50
CA ASN A 148 -19.22 11.07 10.89
C ASN A 148 -19.15 12.58 11.23
N ARG A 149 -19.48 13.45 10.28
CA ARG A 149 -19.50 14.90 10.53
C ARG A 149 -20.67 15.25 11.46
N PRO A 150 -20.41 15.93 12.60
CA PRO A 150 -21.52 16.43 13.42
C PRO A 150 -22.39 17.39 12.59
N PRO A 151 -23.70 17.41 12.82
CA PRO A 151 -24.57 18.43 12.19
C PRO A 151 -24.09 19.82 12.58
N ALA A 152 -24.10 20.75 11.62
CA ALA A 152 -23.71 22.13 11.79
C ALA A 152 -24.67 22.87 12.72
#